data_88ccf7f321a65517aa68b21f12c33d1b
#
_entry.id   88ccf7f321a65517aa68b21f12c33d1b
#
_cell.length_a   1.000
_cell.length_b   1.000
_cell.length_c   1.000
_cell.angle_alpha   90.00
_cell.angle_beta   90.00
_cell.angle_gamma   90.00
#
_symmetry.space_group_name_H-M   'P 1'
#
loop_
_entity.id
_entity.type
_entity.pdbx_description
1 polymer ?
#
loop_
_entity_poly.entity_id
_entity_poly.type
_entity_poly.pdbx_seq_one_letter_code
_entity_poly.pdbx_strand_id
1 'polypeptide(L)'
;MSIRTTTRTVLGARLRSAGGLLGGFAATSAAHLGSILSGAPVLRNATKPALMPLLAAHSVAAAKAAEREAPKLLAPALLLSTGGDVLLQLKNDPAFLAGMGSFAAAHVCYVTMFVQRGALTDRRRALVVAAAYATAWVALVGELWPDLGDLRVPVAGYSLLLTSTAVTSAGLGWRTGLGGALFLLSDTLIATKLAKWRELPGHQFWIMATYVLAQYLLATGILAHEEEFQRERQS
;
A
#
# COMPACT_ATOMS: atom_id res chain seq x y z
N MET A 1 -22.62 -14.11 -36.75
CA MET A 1 -21.15 -14.13 -36.66
C MET A 1 -20.53 -12.84 -36.07
N SER A 2 -21.25 -11.73 -36.02
CA SER A 2 -20.75 -10.39 -35.59
C SER A 2 -20.50 -10.21 -34.06
N ILE A 3 -21.36 -10.74 -33.19
CA ILE A 3 -21.31 -10.46 -31.72
C ILE A 3 -20.05 -11.02 -31.06
N ARG A 4 -19.61 -12.23 -31.40
CA ARG A 4 -18.41 -12.87 -30.81
C ARG A 4 -17.10 -12.14 -31.16
N THR A 5 -17.02 -11.52 -32.33
CA THR A 5 -15.83 -10.78 -32.78
C THR A 5 -15.70 -9.46 -32.02
N THR A 6 -16.82 -8.75 -31.80
CA THR A 6 -16.86 -7.49 -31.07
C THR A 6 -16.45 -7.70 -29.58
N THR A 7 -16.97 -8.75 -28.94
CA THR A 7 -16.63 -9.09 -27.54
C THR A 7 -15.13 -9.38 -27.35
N ARG A 8 -14.53 -10.16 -28.27
CA ARG A 8 -13.07 -10.45 -28.25
C ARG A 8 -12.23 -9.19 -28.42
N THR A 9 -12.63 -8.27 -29.30
CA THR A 9 -11.89 -7.03 -29.56
C THR A 9 -11.96 -6.10 -28.34
N VAL A 10 -13.12 -5.97 -27.70
CA VAL A 10 -13.30 -5.14 -26.48
C VAL A 10 -12.51 -5.72 -25.31
N LEU A 11 -12.55 -7.03 -25.08
CA LEU A 11 -11.78 -7.68 -24.03
C LEU A 11 -10.27 -7.50 -24.26
N GLY A 12 -9.79 -7.70 -25.48
CA GLY A 12 -8.39 -7.49 -25.83
C GLY A 12 -7.92 -6.04 -25.61
N ALA A 13 -8.78 -5.04 -25.89
CA ALA A 13 -8.48 -3.63 -25.61
C ALA A 13 -8.42 -3.35 -24.11
N ARG A 14 -9.32 -3.91 -23.31
CA ARG A 14 -9.33 -3.76 -21.83
C ARG A 14 -8.10 -4.37 -21.20
N LEU A 15 -7.70 -5.57 -21.61
CA LEU A 15 -6.49 -6.23 -21.12
C LEU A 15 -5.21 -5.43 -21.47
N ARG A 16 -5.12 -4.89 -22.69
CA ARG A 16 -4.00 -4.01 -23.08
C ARG A 16 -3.97 -2.73 -22.26
N SER A 17 -5.11 -2.12 -21.97
CA SER A 17 -5.21 -0.92 -21.13
C SER A 17 -4.72 -1.21 -19.69
N ALA A 18 -5.17 -2.30 -19.08
CA ALA A 18 -4.72 -2.71 -17.75
C ALA A 18 -3.21 -3.00 -17.72
N GLY A 19 -2.69 -3.72 -18.73
CA GLY A 19 -1.27 -4.01 -18.87
C GLY A 19 -0.43 -2.75 -19.09
N GLY A 20 -0.91 -1.80 -19.90
CA GLY A 20 -0.25 -0.51 -20.12
C GLY A 20 -0.14 0.33 -18.85
N LEU A 21 -1.21 0.37 -18.04
CA LEU A 21 -1.19 1.09 -16.74
C LEU A 21 -0.24 0.44 -15.74
N LEU A 22 -0.16 -0.89 -15.70
CA LEU A 22 0.82 -1.60 -14.88
C LEU A 22 2.25 -1.33 -15.35
N GLY A 23 2.48 -1.34 -16.66
CA GLY A 23 3.77 -0.97 -17.25
C GLY A 23 4.15 0.47 -16.91
N GLY A 24 3.19 1.41 -16.96
CA GLY A 24 3.36 2.80 -16.53
C GLY A 24 3.72 2.91 -15.06
N PHE A 25 3.04 2.18 -14.18
CA PHE A 25 3.38 2.11 -12.75
C PHE A 25 4.80 1.57 -12.53
N ALA A 26 5.15 0.46 -13.20
CA ALA A 26 6.48 -0.14 -13.07
C ALA A 26 7.60 0.79 -13.58
N ALA A 27 7.39 1.43 -14.73
CA ALA A 27 8.35 2.40 -15.29
C ALA A 27 8.50 3.62 -14.39
N THR A 28 7.40 4.18 -13.87
CA THR A 28 7.42 5.31 -12.93
C THR A 28 8.10 4.92 -11.61
N SER A 29 7.87 3.70 -11.12
CA SER A 29 8.53 3.18 -9.92
C SER A 29 10.04 3.05 -10.12
N ALA A 30 10.48 2.49 -11.25
CA ALA A 30 11.90 2.39 -11.59
C ALA A 30 12.54 3.78 -11.74
N ALA A 31 11.88 4.73 -12.42
CA ALA A 31 12.34 6.10 -12.55
C ALA A 31 12.43 6.80 -11.18
N HIS A 32 11.44 6.59 -10.30
CA HIS A 32 11.45 7.14 -8.94
C HIS A 32 12.62 6.61 -8.12
N LEU A 33 12.81 5.29 -8.07
CA LEU A 33 13.92 4.65 -7.35
C LEU A 33 15.28 5.06 -7.95
N GLY A 34 15.39 5.10 -9.27
CA GLY A 34 16.57 5.58 -9.97
C GLY A 34 16.90 7.04 -9.65
N SER A 35 15.87 7.90 -9.52
CA SER A 35 16.04 9.31 -9.13
C SER A 35 16.60 9.50 -7.71
N ILE A 36 16.29 8.56 -6.81
CA ILE A 36 16.85 8.56 -5.44
C ILE A 36 18.34 8.21 -5.50
N LEU A 37 18.69 7.17 -6.25
CA LEU A 37 20.09 6.71 -6.39
C LEU A 37 20.96 7.72 -7.11
N SER A 38 20.44 8.40 -8.12
CA SER A 38 21.17 9.42 -8.89
C SER A 38 21.14 10.81 -8.28
N GLY A 39 20.42 11.01 -7.16
CA GLY A 39 20.28 12.32 -6.52
C GLY A 39 19.51 13.36 -7.37
N ALA A 40 18.54 12.94 -8.19
CA ALA A 40 17.75 13.80 -9.08
C ALA A 40 16.43 14.27 -8.43
N PRO A 41 16.40 15.40 -7.68
CA PRO A 41 15.25 15.79 -6.88
C PRO A 41 14.02 16.17 -7.72
N VAL A 42 14.21 16.78 -8.89
CA VAL A 42 13.11 17.16 -9.78
C VAL A 42 12.35 15.92 -10.26
N LEU A 43 13.08 14.91 -10.75
CA LEU A 43 12.48 13.66 -11.20
C LEU A 43 11.78 12.92 -10.04
N ARG A 44 12.42 12.88 -8.86
CA ARG A 44 11.83 12.29 -7.65
C ARG A 44 10.51 12.96 -7.27
N ASN A 45 10.46 14.28 -7.26
CA ASN A 45 9.27 15.03 -6.87
C ASN A 45 8.15 14.92 -7.91
N ALA A 46 8.47 14.77 -9.19
CA ALA A 46 7.51 14.58 -10.26
C ALA A 46 6.94 13.16 -10.32
N THR A 47 7.76 12.14 -10.07
CA THR A 47 7.35 10.73 -10.17
C THR A 47 6.55 10.25 -8.98
N LYS A 48 6.84 10.72 -7.76
CA LYS A 48 6.20 10.25 -6.53
C LYS A 48 4.68 10.39 -6.54
N PRO A 49 4.08 11.54 -6.90
CA PRO A 49 2.63 11.70 -6.94
C PRO A 49 1.91 10.84 -7.98
N ALA A 50 2.62 10.35 -9.00
CA ALA A 50 2.04 9.53 -10.06
C ALA A 50 1.92 8.04 -9.72
N LEU A 51 2.67 7.55 -8.73
CA LEU A 51 2.76 6.12 -8.39
C LEU A 51 1.40 5.53 -8.04
N MET A 52 0.76 6.05 -7.02
CA MET A 52 -0.49 5.47 -6.53
C MET A 52 -1.69 5.70 -7.45
N PRO A 53 -1.85 6.85 -8.15
CA PRO A 53 -2.88 7.00 -9.19
C PRO A 53 -2.75 6.01 -10.34
N LEU A 54 -1.53 5.70 -10.80
CA LEU A 54 -1.32 4.68 -11.83
C LEU A 54 -1.72 3.28 -11.34
N LEU A 55 -1.37 2.95 -10.09
CA LEU A 55 -1.75 1.67 -9.49
C LEU A 55 -3.27 1.58 -9.27
N ALA A 56 -3.92 2.68 -8.87
CA ALA A 56 -5.37 2.75 -8.73
C ALA A 56 -6.07 2.55 -10.08
N ALA A 57 -5.61 3.26 -11.12
CA ALA A 57 -6.13 3.13 -12.47
C ALA A 57 -5.93 1.70 -13.02
N HIS A 58 -4.75 1.10 -12.80
CA HIS A 58 -4.50 -0.31 -13.13
C HIS A 58 -5.49 -1.23 -12.44
N SER A 59 -5.70 -1.06 -11.12
CA SER A 59 -6.60 -1.92 -10.35
C SER A 59 -8.04 -1.88 -10.87
N VAL A 60 -8.54 -0.70 -11.21
CA VAL A 60 -9.88 -0.53 -11.81
C VAL A 60 -9.93 -1.14 -13.21
N ALA A 61 -8.91 -0.92 -14.03
CA ALA A 61 -8.84 -1.47 -15.39
C ALA A 61 -8.74 -3.00 -15.39
N ALA A 62 -7.95 -3.58 -14.47
CA ALA A 62 -7.80 -5.02 -14.32
C ALA A 62 -9.13 -5.68 -13.89
N ALA A 63 -9.82 -5.10 -12.91
CA ALA A 63 -11.14 -5.60 -12.50
C ALA A 63 -12.16 -5.55 -13.66
N LYS A 64 -12.21 -4.43 -14.39
CA LYS A 64 -13.07 -4.30 -15.58
C LYS A 64 -12.72 -5.30 -16.69
N ALA A 65 -11.44 -5.61 -16.89
CA ALA A 65 -11.00 -6.59 -17.87
C ALA A 65 -11.40 -8.02 -17.46
N ALA A 66 -11.50 -8.28 -16.16
CA ALA A 66 -12.03 -9.52 -15.61
C ALA A 66 -13.57 -9.54 -15.47
N GLU A 67 -14.26 -8.52 -16.04
CA GLU A 67 -15.72 -8.34 -15.96
C GLU A 67 -16.25 -8.26 -14.51
N ARG A 68 -15.49 -7.59 -13.64
CA ARG A 68 -15.79 -7.45 -12.20
C ARG A 68 -15.70 -6.00 -11.75
N GLU A 69 -16.25 -5.73 -10.57
CA GLU A 69 -16.03 -4.47 -9.88
C GLU A 69 -14.75 -4.54 -9.05
N ALA A 70 -13.93 -3.49 -9.11
CA ALA A 70 -12.81 -3.35 -8.19
C ALA A 70 -13.33 -3.17 -6.75
N PRO A 71 -12.59 -3.64 -5.74
CA PRO A 71 -12.95 -3.38 -4.35
C PRO A 71 -13.13 -1.88 -4.10
N LYS A 72 -14.31 -1.47 -3.59
CA LYS A 72 -14.72 -0.05 -3.52
C LYS A 72 -13.76 0.83 -2.73
N LEU A 73 -13.07 0.27 -1.73
CA LEU A 73 -12.14 1.00 -0.88
C LEU A 73 -10.68 0.97 -1.39
N LEU A 74 -10.36 0.20 -2.45
CA LEU A 74 -8.98 0.11 -2.95
C LEU A 74 -8.51 1.41 -3.60
N ALA A 75 -9.30 1.97 -4.53
CA ALA A 75 -8.96 3.24 -5.16
C ALA A 75 -8.89 4.40 -4.14
N PRO A 76 -9.86 4.58 -3.22
CA PRO A 76 -9.72 5.54 -2.11
C PRO A 76 -8.45 5.36 -1.29
N ALA A 77 -8.08 4.13 -0.91
CA ALA A 77 -6.85 3.88 -0.15
C ALA A 77 -5.60 4.36 -0.90
N LEU A 78 -5.50 4.04 -2.20
CA LEU A 78 -4.37 4.46 -3.04
C LEU A 78 -4.34 5.99 -3.26
N LEU A 79 -5.50 6.63 -3.45
CA LEU A 79 -5.57 8.08 -3.61
C LEU A 79 -5.25 8.83 -2.30
N LEU A 80 -5.69 8.32 -1.15
CA LEU A 80 -5.29 8.84 0.16
C LEU A 80 -3.79 8.65 0.40
N SER A 81 -3.20 7.53 -0.03
CA SER A 81 -1.75 7.34 -0.01
C SER A 81 -1.03 8.35 -0.90
N THR A 82 -1.61 8.72 -2.07
CA THR A 82 -1.09 9.84 -2.90
C THR A 82 -1.11 11.16 -2.13
N GLY A 83 -2.19 11.45 -1.42
CA GLY A 83 -2.30 12.65 -0.57
C GLY A 83 -1.18 12.70 0.47
N GLY A 84 -0.95 11.58 1.17
CA GLY A 84 0.15 11.44 2.10
C GLY A 84 1.51 11.67 1.44
N ASP A 85 1.75 11.05 0.28
CA ASP A 85 2.99 11.20 -0.49
C ASP A 85 3.28 12.65 -0.89
N VAL A 86 2.26 13.38 -1.33
CA VAL A 86 2.38 14.80 -1.73
C VAL A 86 2.64 15.68 -0.50
N LEU A 87 1.87 15.50 0.58
CA LEU A 87 2.00 16.30 1.79
C LEU A 87 3.36 16.12 2.46
N LEU A 88 3.89 14.90 2.50
CA LEU A 88 5.23 14.63 3.04
C LEU A 88 6.38 15.28 2.23
N GLN A 89 6.14 15.69 0.98
CA GLN A 89 7.14 16.42 0.19
C GLN A 89 7.27 17.90 0.62
N LEU A 90 6.28 18.47 1.31
CA LEU A 90 6.27 19.90 1.68
C LEU A 90 7.23 20.25 2.83
N LYS A 91 7.78 19.26 3.55
CA LYS A 91 8.84 19.37 4.56
C LYS A 91 8.56 20.41 5.67
N ASN A 92 7.31 20.52 6.12
CA ASN A 92 6.93 21.33 7.28
C ASN A 92 6.04 20.49 8.22
N ASP A 93 5.99 20.85 9.50
CA ASP A 93 5.30 20.06 10.51
C ASP A 93 3.78 19.91 10.28
N PRO A 94 3.03 20.96 9.89
CA PRO A 94 1.62 20.79 9.58
C PRO A 94 1.38 19.83 8.40
N ALA A 95 2.18 19.92 7.34
CA ALA A 95 2.06 19.03 6.19
C ALA A 95 2.48 17.60 6.53
N PHE A 96 3.47 17.42 7.40
CA PHE A 96 3.86 16.11 7.90
C PHE A 96 2.70 15.43 8.64
N LEU A 97 2.06 16.11 9.60
CA LEU A 97 0.92 15.58 10.34
C LEU A 97 -0.29 15.32 9.43
N ALA A 98 -0.57 16.23 8.48
CA ALA A 98 -1.64 16.04 7.51
C ALA A 98 -1.34 14.85 6.57
N GLY A 99 -0.10 14.65 6.16
CA GLY A 99 0.35 13.51 5.37
C GLY A 99 0.20 12.19 6.13
N MET A 100 0.60 12.16 7.39
CA MET A 100 0.37 11.02 8.29
C MET A 100 -1.14 10.74 8.45
N GLY A 101 -1.97 11.77 8.61
CA GLY A 101 -3.42 11.64 8.65
C GLY A 101 -4.02 11.06 7.37
N SER A 102 -3.50 11.46 6.20
CA SER A 102 -3.91 10.92 4.91
C SER A 102 -3.56 9.43 4.78
N PHE A 103 -2.36 9.02 5.17
CA PHE A 103 -2.00 7.60 5.25
C PHE A 103 -2.82 6.84 6.28
N ALA A 104 -3.11 7.42 7.45
CA ALA A 104 -3.99 6.82 8.45
C ALA A 104 -5.37 6.50 7.86
N ALA A 105 -5.96 7.44 7.11
CA ALA A 105 -7.22 7.23 6.41
C ALA A 105 -7.11 6.14 5.33
N ALA A 106 -5.98 6.04 4.61
CA ALA A 106 -5.72 4.95 3.68
C ALA A 106 -5.70 3.59 4.41
N HIS A 107 -5.06 3.50 5.58
CA HIS A 107 -5.04 2.28 6.39
C HIS A 107 -6.43 1.90 6.91
N VAL A 108 -7.26 2.87 7.29
CA VAL A 108 -8.68 2.60 7.62
C VAL A 108 -9.41 1.97 6.43
N CYS A 109 -9.19 2.47 5.21
CA CYS A 109 -9.76 1.87 4.00
C CYS A 109 -9.25 0.42 3.80
N TYR A 110 -7.95 0.17 3.95
CA TYR A 110 -7.38 -1.17 3.82
C TYR A 110 -7.93 -2.13 4.86
N VAL A 111 -7.88 -1.78 6.15
CA VAL A 111 -8.38 -2.62 7.24
C VAL A 111 -9.86 -2.95 7.04
N THR A 112 -10.67 -1.94 6.76
CA THR A 112 -12.11 -2.12 6.50
C THR A 112 -12.35 -3.07 5.34
N MET A 113 -11.65 -2.86 4.22
CA MET A 113 -11.74 -3.70 3.04
C MET A 113 -11.34 -5.15 3.34
N PHE A 114 -10.23 -5.37 4.04
CA PHE A 114 -9.73 -6.71 4.35
C PHE A 114 -10.64 -7.46 5.33
N VAL A 115 -11.15 -6.78 6.35
CA VAL A 115 -12.13 -7.36 7.28
C VAL A 115 -13.42 -7.74 6.55
N GLN A 116 -13.93 -6.90 5.67
CA GLN A 116 -15.11 -7.20 4.83
C GLN A 116 -14.90 -8.41 3.91
N ARG A 117 -13.65 -8.76 3.61
CA ARG A 117 -13.26 -9.92 2.78
C ARG A 117 -12.86 -11.16 3.59
N GLY A 118 -13.17 -11.16 4.88
CA GLY A 118 -12.98 -12.34 5.72
C GLY A 118 -11.56 -12.50 6.29
N ALA A 119 -10.76 -11.43 6.34
CA ALA A 119 -9.40 -11.48 6.86
C ALA A 119 -9.29 -12.07 8.28
N LEU A 120 -10.36 -12.01 9.08
CA LEU A 120 -10.41 -12.50 10.46
C LEU A 120 -11.27 -13.77 10.64
N THR A 121 -11.61 -14.45 9.55
CA THR A 121 -12.48 -15.66 9.59
C THR A 121 -11.81 -16.79 10.36
N ASP A 122 -10.52 -17.04 10.13
CA ASP A 122 -9.72 -17.93 10.97
C ASP A 122 -9.24 -17.17 12.22
N ARG A 123 -10.07 -17.23 13.28
CA ARG A 123 -9.80 -16.53 14.53
C ARG A 123 -8.47 -16.94 15.17
N ARG A 124 -8.11 -18.23 15.11
CA ARG A 124 -6.88 -18.73 15.72
C ARG A 124 -5.66 -18.13 15.03
N ARG A 125 -5.63 -18.20 13.70
CA ARG A 125 -4.57 -17.59 12.89
C ARG A 125 -4.52 -16.09 13.10
N ALA A 126 -5.66 -15.41 13.08
CA ALA A 126 -5.74 -13.96 13.29
C ALA A 126 -5.18 -13.54 14.66
N LEU A 127 -5.51 -14.27 15.74
CA LEU A 127 -4.99 -13.99 17.07
C LEU A 127 -3.48 -14.23 17.17
N VAL A 128 -2.95 -15.29 16.60
CA VAL A 128 -1.50 -15.57 16.59
C VAL A 128 -0.75 -14.47 15.84
N VAL A 129 -1.22 -14.09 14.66
CA VAL A 129 -0.62 -13.02 13.85
C VAL A 129 -0.74 -11.68 14.57
N ALA A 130 -1.91 -11.36 15.13
CA ALA A 130 -2.11 -10.12 15.90
C ALA A 130 -1.20 -10.05 17.12
N ALA A 131 -1.04 -11.14 17.87
CA ALA A 131 -0.14 -11.19 19.02
C ALA A 131 1.33 -10.96 18.61
N ALA A 132 1.78 -11.58 17.51
CA ALA A 132 3.14 -11.39 17.00
C ALA A 132 3.38 -9.93 16.58
N TYR A 133 2.47 -9.33 15.80
CA TYR A 133 2.59 -7.93 15.40
C TYR A 133 2.42 -6.95 16.57
N ALA A 134 1.53 -7.23 17.53
CA ALA A 134 1.37 -6.40 18.72
C ALA A 134 2.64 -6.41 19.59
N THR A 135 3.27 -7.56 19.76
CA THR A 135 4.56 -7.67 20.49
C THR A 135 5.64 -6.85 19.78
N ALA A 136 5.77 -6.99 18.46
CA ALA A 136 6.72 -6.20 17.68
C ALA A 136 6.41 -4.70 17.74
N TRP A 137 5.14 -4.31 17.71
CA TRP A 137 4.70 -2.92 17.82
C TRP A 137 5.05 -2.33 19.20
N VAL A 138 4.74 -3.04 20.29
CA VAL A 138 5.05 -2.59 21.65
C VAL A 138 6.56 -2.41 21.83
N ALA A 139 7.36 -3.38 21.37
CA ALA A 139 8.81 -3.30 21.43
C ALA A 139 9.35 -2.10 20.63
N LEU A 140 8.94 -1.95 19.36
CA LEU A 140 9.43 -0.88 18.49
C LEU A 140 9.00 0.50 18.99
N VAL A 141 7.71 0.68 19.34
CA VAL A 141 7.21 1.97 19.85
C VAL A 141 7.85 2.30 21.18
N GLY A 142 8.03 1.30 22.06
CA GLY A 142 8.72 1.48 23.34
C GLY A 142 10.16 1.98 23.18
N GLU A 143 10.92 1.39 22.26
CA GLU A 143 12.28 1.82 21.95
C GLU A 143 12.36 3.21 21.31
N LEU A 144 11.41 3.54 20.42
CA LEU A 144 11.37 4.85 19.75
C LEU A 144 10.84 5.96 20.67
N TRP A 145 10.04 5.62 21.69
CA TRP A 145 9.28 6.56 22.51
C TRP A 145 10.11 7.71 23.09
N PRO A 146 11.32 7.49 23.67
CA PRO A 146 12.13 8.57 24.23
C PRO A 146 12.52 9.62 23.18
N ASP A 147 12.75 9.19 21.94
CA ASP A 147 13.35 9.99 20.87
C ASP A 147 12.33 10.73 19.99
N LEU A 148 11.02 10.39 20.11
CA LEU A 148 9.97 10.95 19.25
C LEU A 148 9.43 12.32 19.69
N GLY A 149 9.77 12.81 20.89
CA GLY A 149 9.29 14.12 21.37
C GLY A 149 7.76 14.27 21.28
N ASP A 150 7.28 15.34 20.66
CA ASP A 150 5.85 15.63 20.48
C ASP A 150 5.15 14.70 19.47
N LEU A 151 5.92 13.96 18.69
CA LEU A 151 5.40 12.99 17.72
C LEU A 151 5.02 11.63 18.35
N ARG A 152 5.27 11.40 19.63
CA ARG A 152 5.01 10.13 20.33
C ARG A 152 3.59 9.60 20.09
N VAL A 153 2.60 10.43 20.41
CA VAL A 153 1.18 10.04 20.30
C VAL A 153 0.75 9.91 18.84
N PRO A 154 1.04 10.87 17.93
CA PRO A 154 0.74 10.72 16.51
C PRO A 154 1.36 9.46 15.89
N VAL A 155 2.64 9.18 16.16
CA VAL A 155 3.34 8.01 15.61
C VAL A 155 2.78 6.72 16.19
N ALA A 156 2.52 6.63 17.49
CA ALA A 156 1.93 5.44 18.10
C ALA A 156 0.53 5.15 17.55
N GLY A 157 -0.34 6.16 17.44
CA GLY A 157 -1.68 6.00 16.88
C GLY A 157 -1.67 5.59 15.41
N TYR A 158 -0.85 6.24 14.61
CA TYR A 158 -0.66 5.90 13.20
C TYR A 158 -0.11 4.48 13.01
N SER A 159 0.95 4.11 13.75
CA SER A 159 1.58 2.81 13.65
C SER A 159 0.67 1.67 14.11
N LEU A 160 -0.30 1.93 14.99
CA LEU A 160 -1.33 0.96 15.36
C LEU A 160 -2.27 0.65 14.17
N LEU A 161 -2.70 1.66 13.41
CA LEU A 161 -3.50 1.46 12.20
C LEU A 161 -2.71 0.69 11.12
N LEU A 162 -1.44 1.05 10.93
CA LEU A 162 -0.53 0.36 10.03
C LEU A 162 -0.33 -1.12 10.43
N THR A 163 -0.12 -1.37 11.73
CA THR A 163 -0.03 -2.74 12.28
C THR A 163 -1.33 -3.51 12.06
N SER A 164 -2.48 -2.87 12.22
CA SER A 164 -3.79 -3.47 11.94
C SER A 164 -3.92 -3.84 10.45
N THR A 165 -3.36 -3.03 9.54
CA THR A 165 -3.28 -3.36 8.11
C THR A 165 -2.41 -4.60 7.88
N ALA A 166 -1.24 -4.70 8.52
CA ALA A 166 -0.37 -5.88 8.41
C ALA A 166 -1.05 -7.15 8.93
N VAL A 167 -1.75 -7.07 10.08
CA VAL A 167 -2.51 -8.19 10.64
C VAL A 167 -3.62 -8.65 9.70
N THR A 168 -4.47 -7.73 9.25
CA THR A 168 -5.63 -8.07 8.43
C THR A 168 -5.21 -8.52 7.02
N SER A 169 -4.19 -7.92 6.42
CA SER A 169 -3.66 -8.36 5.12
C SER A 169 -3.15 -9.80 5.14
N ALA A 170 -2.55 -10.25 6.25
CA ALA A 170 -2.06 -11.62 6.42
C ALA A 170 -3.19 -12.66 6.37
N GLY A 171 -4.43 -12.28 6.71
CA GLY A 171 -5.60 -13.16 6.63
C GLY A 171 -6.09 -13.44 5.21
N LEU A 172 -5.69 -12.64 4.22
CA LEU A 172 -6.15 -12.73 2.82
C LEU A 172 -5.14 -13.40 1.87
N GLY A 173 -4.15 -14.09 2.41
CA GLY A 173 -3.16 -14.82 1.63
C GLY A 173 -1.77 -14.20 1.69
N TRP A 174 -0.80 -14.91 1.12
CA TRP A 174 0.61 -14.57 1.26
C TRP A 174 1.00 -13.24 0.56
N ARG A 175 0.37 -12.91 -0.59
CA ARG A 175 0.67 -11.67 -1.33
C ARG A 175 0.25 -10.44 -0.56
N THR A 176 -1.00 -10.40 -0.10
CA THR A 176 -1.51 -9.31 0.74
C THR A 176 -0.73 -9.22 2.05
N GLY A 177 -0.46 -10.36 2.71
CA GLY A 177 0.30 -10.41 3.95
C GLY A 177 1.72 -9.88 3.81
N LEU A 178 2.44 -10.25 2.74
CA LEU A 178 3.76 -9.70 2.44
C LEU A 178 3.67 -8.19 2.14
N GLY A 179 2.62 -7.75 1.43
CA GLY A 179 2.37 -6.34 1.19
C GLY A 179 2.22 -5.54 2.48
N GLY A 180 1.41 -6.03 3.43
CA GLY A 180 1.26 -5.38 4.75
C GLY A 180 2.55 -5.36 5.57
N ALA A 181 3.31 -6.46 5.56
CA ALA A 181 4.61 -6.52 6.24
C ALA A 181 5.64 -5.54 5.65
N LEU A 182 5.70 -5.42 4.33
CA LEU A 182 6.59 -4.47 3.65
C LEU A 182 6.18 -3.01 3.88
N PHE A 183 4.87 -2.74 3.99
CA PHE A 183 4.41 -1.39 4.34
C PHE A 183 4.84 -1.03 5.76
N LEU A 184 4.65 -1.95 6.71
CA LEU A 184 5.12 -1.76 8.09
C LEU A 184 6.64 -1.54 8.14
N LEU A 185 7.41 -2.30 7.35
CA LEU A 185 8.86 -2.12 7.25
C LEU A 185 9.23 -0.74 6.70
N SER A 186 8.57 -0.29 5.62
CA SER A 186 8.79 1.05 5.05
C SER A 186 8.61 2.14 6.09
N ASP A 187 7.52 2.09 6.84
CA ASP A 187 7.18 3.13 7.81
C ASP A 187 8.00 3.02 9.10
N THR A 188 8.43 1.80 9.45
CA THR A 188 9.43 1.61 10.51
C THR A 188 10.73 2.33 10.16
N LEU A 189 11.20 2.24 8.91
CA LEU A 189 12.37 2.99 8.45
C LEU A 189 12.16 4.52 8.53
N ILE A 190 10.95 5.00 8.24
CA ILE A 190 10.61 6.43 8.45
C ILE A 190 10.68 6.78 9.94
N ALA A 191 10.10 5.95 10.82
CA ALA A 191 10.06 6.19 12.25
C ALA A 191 11.47 6.22 12.89
N THR A 192 12.37 5.30 12.48
CA THR A 192 13.78 5.31 12.94
C THR A 192 14.52 6.59 12.53
N LYS A 193 14.22 7.12 11.34
CA LYS A 193 14.76 8.41 10.89
C LYS A 193 14.21 9.58 11.70
N LEU A 194 12.91 9.58 12.05
CA LEU A 194 12.31 10.60 12.92
C LEU A 194 12.92 10.58 14.33
N ALA A 195 13.21 9.40 14.85
CA ALA A 195 13.90 9.19 16.14
C ALA A 195 15.41 9.48 16.06
N LYS A 196 15.91 9.92 14.89
CA LYS A 196 17.33 10.24 14.65
C LYS A 196 18.29 9.05 14.89
N TRP A 197 17.80 7.84 14.69
CA TRP A 197 18.64 6.65 14.74
C TRP A 197 19.55 6.58 13.50
N ARG A 198 20.58 5.70 13.60
CA ARG A 198 21.52 5.51 12.50
C ARG A 198 20.79 5.06 11.23
N GLU A 199 20.87 5.86 10.17
CA GLU A 199 20.31 5.54 8.88
C GLU A 199 21.11 4.44 8.17
N LEU A 200 20.41 3.56 7.45
CA LEU A 200 21.01 2.55 6.58
C LEU A 200 21.65 3.22 5.35
N PRO A 201 22.69 2.64 4.74
CA PRO A 201 23.12 3.06 3.41
C PRO A 201 21.95 3.00 2.42
N GLY A 202 21.68 4.11 1.72
CA GLY A 202 20.54 4.20 0.82
C GLY A 202 19.18 4.20 1.52
N HIS A 203 19.07 4.68 2.74
CA HIS A 203 17.88 4.61 3.59
C HIS A 203 16.59 5.05 2.85
N GLN A 204 16.63 6.17 2.13
CA GLN A 204 15.50 6.65 1.34
C GLN A 204 15.10 5.70 0.21
N PHE A 205 16.07 5.01 -0.40
CA PHE A 205 15.79 3.98 -1.42
C PHE A 205 15.02 2.82 -0.81
N TRP A 206 15.43 2.31 0.35
CA TRP A 206 14.76 1.20 1.02
C TRP A 206 13.34 1.55 1.45
N ILE A 207 13.11 2.76 1.99
CA ILE A 207 11.76 3.25 2.31
C ILE A 207 10.89 3.17 1.05
N MET A 208 11.33 3.73 -0.07
CA MET A 208 10.50 3.79 -1.26
C MET A 208 10.38 2.45 -1.98
N ALA A 209 11.41 1.61 -1.97
CA ALA A 209 11.36 0.28 -2.58
C ALA A 209 10.37 -0.63 -1.85
N THR A 210 10.42 -0.66 -0.52
CA THR A 210 9.48 -1.43 0.30
C THR A 210 8.06 -0.89 0.19
N TYR A 211 7.87 0.44 0.17
CA TYR A 211 6.57 1.07 0.00
C TYR A 211 5.91 0.75 -1.34
N VAL A 212 6.62 0.94 -2.45
CA VAL A 212 6.09 0.68 -3.79
C VAL A 212 5.73 -0.78 -3.97
N LEU A 213 6.59 -1.68 -3.49
CA LEU A 213 6.33 -3.12 -3.54
C LEU A 213 5.15 -3.51 -2.62
N ALA A 214 5.06 -2.92 -1.42
CA ALA A 214 3.94 -3.10 -0.50
C ALA A 214 2.60 -2.75 -1.16
N GLN A 215 2.50 -1.56 -1.73
CA GLN A 215 1.28 -1.08 -2.38
C GLN A 215 0.89 -1.95 -3.58
N TYR A 216 1.87 -2.36 -4.38
CA TYR A 216 1.64 -3.29 -5.49
C TYR A 216 1.08 -4.64 -5.01
N LEU A 217 1.69 -5.22 -3.98
CA LEU A 217 1.27 -6.52 -3.44
C LEU A 217 -0.10 -6.45 -2.75
N LEU A 218 -0.40 -5.36 -2.01
CA LEU A 218 -1.71 -5.15 -1.41
C LEU A 218 -2.78 -5.03 -2.50
N ALA A 219 -2.56 -4.20 -3.52
CA ALA A 219 -3.51 -3.98 -4.59
C ALA A 219 -3.76 -5.24 -5.45
N THR A 220 -2.69 -5.91 -5.88
CA THR A 220 -2.82 -7.12 -6.71
C THR A 220 -3.26 -8.33 -5.90
N GLY A 221 -2.87 -8.42 -4.64
CA GLY A 221 -3.27 -9.50 -3.75
C GLY A 221 -4.76 -9.49 -3.45
N ILE A 222 -5.35 -8.30 -3.18
CA ILE A 222 -6.80 -8.20 -2.96
C ILE A 222 -7.61 -8.49 -4.23
N LEU A 223 -7.11 -8.08 -5.40
CA LEU A 223 -7.76 -8.41 -6.68
C LEU A 223 -7.74 -9.93 -6.94
N ALA A 224 -6.65 -10.61 -6.65
CA ALA A 224 -6.55 -12.06 -6.78
C ALA A 224 -7.48 -12.80 -5.79
N HIS A 225 -7.55 -12.31 -4.55
CA HIS A 225 -8.47 -12.87 -3.53
C HIS A 225 -9.94 -12.74 -3.96
N GLU A 226 -10.34 -11.62 -4.56
CA GLU A 226 -11.68 -11.44 -5.12
C GLU A 226 -11.98 -12.46 -6.23
N GLU A 227 -10.98 -12.82 -7.02
CA GLU A 227 -11.15 -13.83 -8.08
C GLU A 227 -11.41 -15.21 -7.50
N GLU A 228 -10.67 -15.61 -6.49
CA GLU A 228 -10.83 -16.90 -5.81
C GLU A 228 -12.19 -16.97 -5.11
N PHE A 229 -12.56 -15.95 -4.34
CA PHE A 229 -13.82 -15.88 -3.61
C PHE A 229 -15.05 -15.95 -4.51
N GLN A 230 -15.02 -15.30 -5.68
CA GLN A 230 -16.15 -15.35 -6.62
C GLN A 230 -16.24 -16.69 -7.36
N ARG A 231 -15.12 -17.35 -7.65
CA ARG A 231 -15.13 -18.71 -8.22
C ARG A 231 -15.76 -19.73 -7.28
N GLU A 232 -15.42 -19.68 -6.00
CA GLU A 232 -15.98 -20.57 -4.98
C GLU A 232 -17.49 -20.40 -4.80
N ARG A 233 -18.03 -19.18 -5.00
CA ARG A 233 -19.49 -18.93 -4.92
C ARG A 233 -20.27 -19.36 -6.15
N GLN A 234 -19.61 -19.65 -7.26
CA GLN A 234 -20.22 -20.08 -8.53
C GLN A 234 -20.13 -21.61 -8.74
N SER A 235 -19.31 -22.31 -7.93
CA SER A 235 -19.18 -23.77 -7.89
C SER A 235 -20.19 -24.38 -6.92
#